data_cfb495e999d386cc47f2d4f9b76e23b5
#
_entry.id   cfb495e999d386cc47f2d4f9b76e23b5
#
_cell.length_a   1.000
_cell.length_b   1.000
_cell.length_c   1.000
_cell.angle_alpha   90.00
_cell.angle_beta   90.00
_cell.angle_gamma   90.00
#
_symmetry.space_group_name_H-M   'P 1'
#
loop_
_entity.id
_entity.type
_entity.pdbx_description
1 polymer ?
#
loop_
_entity_poly.entity_id
_entity_poly.type
_entity_poly.pdbx_seq_one_letter_code
_entity_poly.pdbx_strand_id
1 'polypeptide(L)'
;MLKNFVIVKHLADSGKFLFYVPKSITLSAGEQVVCDTRYGSNQLGVCCCDSFMAEPSVVCPLFGTEQRVMKYVTGKVEYQKFEEAYNEDAYAEKFAEE
;
A
#
# COMPACT_ATOMS: atom_id res chain seq x y z
N MET A 1 -3.44 -1.29 23.25
CA MET A 1 -4.56 -1.53 22.31
C MET A 1 -4.01 -1.94 20.96
N LEU A 2 -4.48 -3.04 20.43
CA LEU A 2 -4.02 -3.54 19.13
C LEU A 2 -4.48 -2.62 18.00
N LYS A 3 -3.58 -2.37 17.06
CA LYS A 3 -3.85 -1.64 15.83
C LYS A 3 -3.52 -2.52 14.63
N ASN A 4 -4.09 -2.21 13.49
CA ASN A 4 -3.83 -2.93 12.25
C ASN A 4 -2.67 -2.26 11.51
N PHE A 5 -1.71 -3.08 11.07
CA PHE A 5 -0.48 -2.61 10.41
C PHE A 5 -0.21 -3.41 9.15
N VAL A 6 0.62 -2.84 8.30
CA VAL A 6 1.22 -3.54 7.17
C VAL A 6 2.60 -2.96 6.90
N ILE A 7 3.48 -3.79 6.37
CA ILE A 7 4.82 -3.36 5.92
C ILE A 7 4.73 -3.14 4.42
N VAL A 8 5.13 -1.94 3.97
CA VAL A 8 5.02 -1.53 2.57
C VAL A 8 6.41 -1.14 2.05
N LYS A 9 6.71 -1.60 0.85
CA LYS A 9 7.87 -1.16 0.07
C LYS A 9 7.39 -0.19 -0.99
N HIS A 10 7.93 1.02 -1.01
CA HIS A 10 7.59 2.01 -2.04
C HIS A 10 8.30 1.69 -3.34
N LEU A 11 7.65 2.03 -4.47
CA LEU A 11 8.22 1.80 -5.79
C LEU A 11 9.47 2.66 -6.05
N ALA A 12 9.51 3.84 -5.45
CA ALA A 12 10.60 4.80 -5.62
C ALA A 12 11.75 4.61 -4.64
N ASP A 13 11.59 3.72 -3.65
CA ASP A 13 12.55 3.54 -2.57
C ASP A 13 12.66 2.05 -2.24
N SER A 14 13.88 1.57 -1.99
CA SER A 14 14.11 0.19 -1.61
C SER A 14 13.78 -0.10 -0.13
N GLY A 15 13.49 0.92 0.66
CA GLY A 15 13.17 0.78 2.06
C GLY A 15 11.79 0.16 2.30
N LYS A 16 11.67 -0.50 3.46
CA LYS A 16 10.40 -1.06 3.93
C LYS A 16 9.92 -0.23 5.10
N PHE A 17 8.65 0.16 5.06
CA PHE A 17 8.06 1.07 6.04
C PHE A 17 6.80 0.48 6.64
N LEU A 18 6.58 0.77 7.91
CA LEU A 18 5.39 0.36 8.64
C LEU A 18 4.30 1.41 8.46
N PHE A 19 3.07 0.96 8.17
CA PHE A 19 1.91 1.84 8.04
C PHE A 19 0.75 1.30 8.84
N TYR A 20 -0.10 2.21 9.36
CA TYR A 20 -1.40 1.84 9.86
C TYR A 20 -2.32 1.45 8.70
N VAL A 21 -3.20 0.50 8.98
CA VAL A 21 -4.23 0.07 8.02
C VAL A 21 -5.60 0.41 8.62
N PRO A 22 -6.46 1.15 7.89
CA PRO A 22 -7.83 1.38 8.37
C PRO A 22 -8.57 0.06 8.61
N LYS A 23 -9.49 0.07 9.57
CA LYS A 23 -10.23 -1.14 9.96
C LYS A 23 -11.02 -1.76 8.81
N SER A 24 -11.46 -0.94 7.86
CA SER A 24 -12.26 -1.39 6.73
C SER A 24 -11.44 -2.03 5.62
N ILE A 25 -10.11 -2.00 5.73
CA ILE A 25 -9.20 -2.50 4.69
C ILE A 25 -8.49 -3.74 5.20
N THR A 26 -8.55 -4.82 4.42
CA THR A 26 -7.74 -6.03 4.62
C THR A 26 -6.74 -6.11 3.48
N LEU A 27 -5.46 -6.28 3.82
CA LEU A 27 -4.38 -6.31 2.85
C LEU A 27 -3.67 -7.66 2.91
N SER A 28 -3.26 -8.13 1.73
CA SER A 28 -2.46 -9.35 1.58
C SER A 28 -1.11 -9.03 0.96
N ALA A 29 -0.11 -9.85 1.23
CA ALA A 29 1.22 -9.70 0.64
C ALA A 29 1.11 -9.62 -0.89
N GLY A 30 1.85 -8.69 -1.49
CA GLY A 30 1.86 -8.47 -2.92
C GLY A 30 0.80 -7.48 -3.42
N GLU A 31 -0.17 -7.10 -2.60
CA GLU A 31 -1.16 -6.10 -3.02
C GLU A 31 -0.54 -4.72 -3.15
N GLN A 32 -0.97 -3.98 -4.16
CA GLN A 32 -0.56 -2.60 -4.36
C GLN A 32 -1.45 -1.67 -3.55
N VAL A 33 -0.83 -0.72 -2.87
CA VAL A 33 -1.52 0.21 -1.98
C VAL A 33 -1.11 1.64 -2.27
N VAL A 34 -1.95 2.56 -1.83
CA VAL A 34 -1.69 3.98 -1.83
C VAL A 34 -1.48 4.39 -0.37
N CYS A 35 -0.39 5.08 -0.11
CA CYS A 35 -0.01 5.48 1.24
C CYS A 35 0.13 6.99 1.34
N ASP A 36 -0.17 7.51 2.53
CA ASP A 36 0.20 8.86 2.89
C ASP A 36 1.61 8.83 3.48
N THR A 37 2.49 9.72 3.04
CA THR A 37 3.86 9.79 3.52
C THR A 37 4.23 11.23 3.85
N ARG A 38 5.33 11.41 4.57
CA ARG A 38 5.85 12.76 4.85
C ARG A 38 6.31 13.52 3.60
N TYR A 39 6.52 12.81 2.50
CA TYR A 39 6.93 13.39 1.22
C TYR A 39 5.75 13.70 0.31
N GLY A 40 4.55 13.31 0.71
CA GLY A 40 3.34 13.56 -0.04
C GLY A 40 2.29 12.49 0.19
N SER A 41 1.07 12.77 -0.20
CA SER A 41 -0.02 11.81 -0.19
C SER A 41 -0.06 11.00 -1.48
N ASN A 42 -0.80 9.90 -1.47
CA ASN A 42 -1.02 9.04 -2.64
C ASN A 42 0.28 8.45 -3.22
N GLN A 43 1.21 8.06 -2.36
CA GLN A 43 2.41 7.36 -2.79
C GLN A 43 2.13 5.87 -2.97
N LEU A 44 2.53 5.32 -4.11
CA LEU A 44 2.31 3.91 -4.42
C LEU A 44 3.34 3.02 -3.74
N GLY A 45 2.89 1.86 -3.28
CA GLY A 45 3.74 0.85 -2.69
C GLY A 45 3.16 -0.55 -2.84
N VAL A 46 3.92 -1.54 -2.43
CA VAL A 46 3.53 -2.95 -2.46
C VAL A 46 3.64 -3.52 -1.04
N CYS A 47 2.59 -4.23 -0.61
CA CYS A 47 2.59 -4.89 0.68
C CYS A 47 3.63 -6.02 0.71
N CYS A 48 4.52 -5.98 1.70
CA CYS A 48 5.52 -7.02 1.90
C CYS A 48 4.97 -8.22 2.68
N CYS A 49 3.84 -8.03 3.35
CA CYS A 49 3.19 -9.05 4.16
C CYS A 49 1.70 -8.79 4.20
N ASP A 50 0.95 -9.73 4.77
CA ASP A 50 -0.46 -9.52 5.08
C ASP A 50 -0.57 -8.47 6.20
N SER A 51 -1.68 -7.74 6.23
CA SER A 51 -1.96 -6.84 7.34
C SER A 51 -2.07 -7.65 8.64
N PHE A 52 -1.60 -7.08 9.74
CA PHE A 52 -1.53 -7.76 11.02
C PHE A 52 -1.87 -6.83 12.18
N MET A 53 -2.34 -7.43 13.27
CA MET A 53 -2.66 -6.71 14.50
C MET A 53 -1.47 -6.75 15.44
N ALA A 54 -1.10 -5.60 15.98
CA ALA A 54 0.01 -5.50 16.93
C ALA A 54 -0.18 -4.31 17.86
N GLU A 55 0.55 -4.33 18.98
CA GLU A 55 0.63 -3.17 19.87
C GLU A 55 1.59 -2.15 19.26
N PRO A 56 1.15 -0.88 19.07
CA PRO A 56 2.04 0.15 18.52
C PRO A 56 3.33 0.35 19.32
N SER A 57 3.25 0.25 20.64
CA SER A 57 4.42 0.39 21.52
C SER A 57 5.46 -0.69 21.32
N VAL A 58 5.06 -1.83 20.75
CA VAL A 58 5.97 -2.95 20.47
C VAL A 58 6.51 -2.87 19.05
N VAL A 59 5.63 -2.67 18.07
CA VAL A 59 6.02 -2.78 16.65
C VAL A 59 6.71 -1.52 16.12
N CYS A 60 6.28 -0.33 16.54
CA CYS A 60 6.86 0.91 16.02
C CYS A 60 8.39 1.02 16.28
N PRO A 61 8.90 0.71 17.49
CA PRO A 61 10.33 0.76 17.71
C PRO A 61 11.13 -0.22 16.86
N LEU A 62 10.54 -1.36 16.48
CA LEU A 62 11.22 -2.32 15.62
C LEU A 62 11.50 -1.75 14.22
N PHE A 63 10.72 -0.77 13.80
CA PHE A 63 10.90 -0.08 12.52
C PHE A 63 11.51 1.31 12.67
N GLY A 64 12.02 1.64 13.86
CA GLY A 64 12.65 2.92 14.10
C GLY A 64 11.71 4.10 14.02
N THR A 65 10.43 3.91 14.31
CA THR A 65 9.41 4.96 14.23
C THR A 65 8.67 5.10 15.55
N GLU A 66 7.88 6.14 15.66
CA GLU A 66 7.03 6.42 16.81
C GLU A 66 5.56 6.46 16.38
N GLN A 67 4.68 6.04 17.29
CA GLN A 67 3.24 5.99 17.01
C GLN A 67 2.68 7.32 16.53
N ARG A 68 3.15 8.44 17.09
CA ARG A 68 2.67 9.79 16.76
C ARG A 68 2.98 10.26 15.34
N VAL A 69 4.00 9.67 14.71
CA VAL A 69 4.42 10.06 13.35
C VAL A 69 4.01 9.04 12.30
N MET A 70 3.31 7.99 12.72
CA MET A 70 2.84 6.93 11.82
C MET A 70 1.82 7.47 10.82
N LYS A 71 1.94 7.02 9.60
CA LYS A 71 1.01 7.34 8.51
C LYS A 71 0.16 6.13 8.16
N TYR A 72 -0.91 6.38 7.39
CA TYR A 72 -1.89 5.37 7.01
C TYR A 72 -1.74 4.96 5.56
N VAL A 73 -2.04 3.69 5.30
CA VAL A 73 -2.46 3.28 3.97
C VAL A 73 -3.82 3.93 3.74
N THR A 74 -3.96 4.68 2.65
CA THR A 74 -5.20 5.41 2.34
C THR A 74 -6.13 4.64 1.42
N GLY A 75 -5.63 3.59 0.78
CA GLY A 75 -6.44 2.74 -0.07
C GLY A 75 -5.60 1.67 -0.73
N LYS A 76 -6.26 0.76 -1.43
CA LYS A 76 -5.56 -0.22 -2.26
C LYS A 76 -5.94 0.00 -3.73
N VAL A 77 -4.96 -0.23 -4.60
CA VAL A 77 -5.18 -0.16 -6.03
C VAL A 77 -6.05 -1.35 -6.42
N GLU A 78 -7.16 -1.08 -7.10
CA GLU A 78 -8.01 -2.15 -7.62
C GLU A 78 -7.34 -2.72 -8.88
N TYR A 79 -6.47 -3.67 -8.66
CA TYR A 79 -5.61 -4.23 -9.70
C TYR A 79 -6.40 -4.75 -10.90
N GLN A 80 -7.53 -5.39 -10.63
CA GLN A 80 -8.38 -5.93 -11.69
C GLN A 80 -8.91 -4.85 -12.62
N LYS A 81 -9.36 -3.72 -12.07
CA LYS A 81 -9.82 -2.58 -12.90
C LYS A 81 -8.69 -1.97 -13.71
N PHE A 82 -7.51 -1.93 -13.12
CA PHE A 82 -6.33 -1.43 -13.81
C PHE A 82 -5.97 -2.31 -15.02
N GLU A 83 -6.00 -3.62 -14.84
CA GLU A 83 -5.76 -4.56 -15.94
C GLU A 83 -6.81 -4.46 -17.03
N GLU A 84 -8.08 -4.36 -16.66
CA GLU A 84 -9.17 -4.19 -17.62
C GLU A 84 -8.99 -2.92 -18.44
N ALA A 85 -8.69 -1.80 -17.80
CA ALA A 85 -8.45 -0.54 -18.49
C ALA A 85 -7.25 -0.64 -19.43
N TYR A 86 -6.16 -1.25 -18.98
CA TYR A 86 -4.97 -1.46 -19.81
C TYR A 86 -5.27 -2.34 -21.02
N ASN A 87 -6.00 -3.42 -20.81
CA ASN A 87 -6.37 -4.35 -21.88
C ASN A 87 -7.31 -3.69 -22.89
N GLU A 88 -8.25 -2.88 -22.43
CA GLU A 88 -9.15 -2.13 -23.32
C GLU A 88 -8.37 -1.17 -24.21
N ASP A 89 -7.43 -0.41 -23.63
CA ASP A 89 -6.61 0.53 -24.38
C ASP A 89 -5.73 -0.20 -25.41
N ALA A 90 -5.07 -1.28 -24.98
CA ALA A 90 -4.24 -2.07 -25.86
C ALA A 90 -5.05 -2.71 -27.01
N TYR A 91 -6.27 -3.15 -26.71
CA TYR A 91 -7.18 -3.74 -27.67
C TYR A 91 -7.67 -2.71 -28.66
N ALA A 92 -7.99 -1.51 -28.18
CA ALA A 92 -8.41 -0.40 -29.04
C ALA A 92 -7.30 0.04 -29.99
N GLU A 93 -6.08 0.14 -29.51
CA GLU A 93 -4.91 0.45 -30.36
C GLU A 93 -4.70 -0.60 -31.44
N LYS A 94 -4.87 -1.87 -31.09
CA LYS A 94 -4.70 -2.98 -32.02
C LYS A 94 -5.73 -2.93 -33.14
N PHE A 95 -6.97 -2.52 -32.84
CA PHE A 95 -8.01 -2.36 -33.86
C PHE A 95 -7.84 -1.10 -34.70
N ALA A 96 -7.26 -0.06 -34.11
CA ALA A 96 -7.03 1.18 -34.85
C ALA A 96 -5.96 1.04 -35.93
N GLU A 97 -5.06 0.06 -35.77
CA GLU A 97 -4.01 -0.23 -36.76
C GLU A 97 -4.49 -1.07 -37.95
N GLU A 98 -5.63 -1.68 -37.80
CA GLU A 98 -6.25 -2.47 -38.91
C GLU A 98 -7.18 -1.60 -39.75
#